data_f5e82841b327bdc873f89fd8ad99fe0f
#
_entry.id   f5e82841b327bdc873f89fd8ad99fe0f
#
_cell.length_a   1.000
_cell.length_b   1.000
_cell.length_c   1.000
_cell.angle_alpha   90.00
_cell.angle_beta   90.00
_cell.angle_gamma   90.00
#
_symmetry.space_group_name_H-M   'P 1'
#
loop_
_entity.id
_entity.type
_entity.pdbx_description
1 polymer ?
#
loop_
_entity_poly.entity_id
_entity_poly.type
_entity_poly.pdbx_seq_one_letter_code
_entity_poly.pdbx_strand_id
1 'polypeptide(L)'
;MMIMKENDMLRNRPTLLLSANGPSSQSDVVKPKYSNNSHIKAPSKKTKKITKTMSKRILLPLLTAISTALYSAAASADTPIDFTSQDWQVVCDNTRTCRLAGYQADNDIELPVSLLLIRRAGANATVDARVKLGGARENSAKALMQLGNRHRISLFINDRDYGEAKPFSGAAGYAELTSPQVTALLEALTKSSKIELVIRNTRWRLSDKGASAVMLKADEAQGRVGTASAFVRTEGASKSNSSVLSPKSIPAIWMVMPNPKATSGNKKKFVMRSSQLSDLMKGTIKDISSDCPSLYDKSSWNVNRLNSKQLLVQHNCWTGAYNAGKGVWVINDTKPYEPKLITNNATDYDKGQITSVQKGRGLGDCISKTEWLWTGKDFEKSHESSTGLCRMIEAGGAWQMPLYVTDVKLSR
;
A
#
# COMPACT_ATOMS: atom_id res chain seq x y z
N MET A 1 -32.00 -27.68 -7.55
CA MET A 1 -32.13 -26.63 -8.56
C MET A 1 -33.06 -25.58 -7.95
N MET A 2 -32.51 -24.62 -7.23
CA MET A 2 -33.28 -23.53 -6.60
C MET A 2 -32.42 -22.28 -6.71
N ILE A 3 -32.77 -21.42 -7.64
CA ILE A 3 -32.15 -20.13 -7.93
C ILE A 3 -32.69 -19.14 -6.91
N MET A 4 -31.86 -18.69 -5.98
CA MET A 4 -32.20 -17.55 -5.11
C MET A 4 -31.80 -16.24 -5.81
N LYS A 5 -32.79 -15.38 -6.00
CA LYS A 5 -32.66 -14.04 -6.57
C LYS A 5 -31.96 -13.11 -5.58
N GLU A 6 -30.92 -12.49 -6.05
CA GLU A 6 -30.19 -11.38 -5.44
C GLU A 6 -30.97 -10.06 -5.68
N ASN A 7 -31.85 -9.68 -4.74
CA ASN A 7 -32.49 -8.36 -4.71
C ASN A 7 -33.26 -8.21 -3.38
N ASP A 8 -32.54 -7.77 -2.31
CA ASP A 8 -33.17 -7.13 -1.15
C ASP A 8 -32.09 -6.66 -0.13
N MET A 9 -31.30 -5.65 -0.50
CA MET A 9 -30.44 -4.94 0.48
C MET A 9 -30.20 -3.46 0.09
N LEU A 10 -31.26 -2.76 -0.26
CA LEU A 10 -31.21 -1.29 -0.45
C LEU A 10 -32.54 -0.63 0.00
N ARG A 11 -32.87 -0.78 1.29
CA ARG A 11 -33.87 0.09 1.93
C ARG A 11 -33.62 0.15 3.43
N ASN A 12 -32.80 1.13 3.86
CA ASN A 12 -32.95 1.87 5.12
C ASN A 12 -31.74 2.79 5.28
N ARG A 13 -31.86 4.02 4.78
CA ARG A 13 -31.04 5.16 5.20
C ARG A 13 -31.90 6.06 6.08
N PRO A 14 -31.53 6.35 7.32
CA PRO A 14 -32.11 7.45 8.06
C PRO A 14 -31.55 8.78 7.56
N THR A 15 -32.44 9.65 7.13
CA THR A 15 -32.17 11.06 6.79
C THR A 15 -31.87 11.83 8.06
N LEU A 16 -30.64 12.28 8.26
CA LEU A 16 -30.26 13.21 9.31
C LEU A 16 -30.44 14.64 8.78
N LEU A 17 -31.49 15.31 9.25
CA LEU A 17 -31.68 16.75 9.14
C LEU A 17 -30.68 17.45 10.05
N LEU A 18 -29.73 18.21 9.47
CA LEU A 18 -28.87 19.13 10.21
C LEU A 18 -29.58 20.47 10.33
N SER A 19 -30.01 20.77 11.56
CA SER A 19 -30.45 22.10 11.99
C SER A 19 -29.21 22.97 12.25
N ALA A 20 -29.10 24.07 11.54
CA ALA A 20 -28.12 25.12 11.81
C ALA A 20 -28.71 26.14 12.80
N ASN A 21 -28.01 26.35 13.94
CA ASN A 21 -28.05 27.64 14.65
C ASN A 21 -26.93 27.73 15.69
N GLY A 22 -26.02 28.67 15.52
CA GLY A 22 -25.04 29.46 16.13
C GLY A 22 -24.57 29.22 17.55
N PRO A 23 -23.66 29.98 18.17
CA PRO A 23 -23.14 31.29 17.78
C PRO A 23 -21.60 31.37 17.66
N SER A 24 -21.14 32.45 17.04
CA SER A 24 -19.75 32.88 16.90
C SER A 24 -19.03 33.12 18.23
N SER A 25 -17.85 32.50 18.39
CA SER A 25 -16.83 33.01 19.32
C SER A 25 -15.50 33.11 18.57
N GLN A 26 -15.02 34.35 18.46
CA GLN A 26 -13.65 34.68 18.07
C GLN A 26 -12.68 34.02 19.07
N SER A 27 -11.70 33.32 18.58
CA SER A 27 -10.52 32.97 19.35
C SER A 27 -9.26 33.26 18.53
N ASP A 28 -8.38 33.99 19.20
CA ASP A 28 -7.16 34.62 18.74
C ASP A 28 -6.17 33.66 18.08
N VAL A 29 -5.64 34.11 16.92
CA VAL A 29 -4.55 33.46 16.18
C VAL A 29 -3.23 33.74 16.91
N VAL A 30 -2.70 32.79 17.63
CA VAL A 30 -1.33 32.79 18.14
C VAL A 30 -0.40 32.27 17.05
N LYS A 31 0.41 33.19 16.49
CA LYS A 31 1.52 32.85 15.57
C LYS A 31 2.71 32.33 16.37
N PRO A 32 3.32 31.19 16.06
CA PRO A 32 4.59 30.82 16.66
C PRO A 32 5.74 31.63 16.04
N LYS A 33 6.51 32.29 16.88
CA LYS A 33 7.78 32.96 16.54
C LYS A 33 8.86 31.88 16.33
N TYR A 34 9.39 31.78 15.12
CA TYR A 34 10.63 31.06 14.88
C TYR A 34 11.81 31.97 15.31
N SER A 35 12.58 31.50 16.29
CA SER A 35 13.87 32.06 16.68
C SER A 35 14.98 31.39 15.84
N ASN A 36 15.60 32.15 14.92
CA ASN A 36 16.86 31.81 14.33
C ASN A 36 17.98 32.10 15.30
N ASN A 37 18.74 31.09 15.73
CA ASN A 37 20.16 31.24 16.12
C ASN A 37 20.76 29.85 16.40
N SER A 38 21.64 29.39 15.53
CA SER A 38 22.83 28.66 15.96
C SER A 38 23.86 28.61 14.80
N HIS A 39 24.85 29.47 14.92
CA HIS A 39 26.12 29.39 14.20
C HIS A 39 26.88 28.15 14.64
N ILE A 40 27.07 27.17 13.76
CA ILE A 40 28.02 26.09 13.99
C ILE A 40 29.30 26.42 13.21
N LYS A 41 30.38 26.71 13.96
CA LYS A 41 31.74 26.89 13.47
C LYS A 41 32.34 25.54 13.03
N ALA A 42 32.88 25.49 11.83
CA ALA A 42 33.66 24.36 11.31
C ALA A 42 35.02 24.24 12.03
N PRO A 43 35.52 23.01 12.30
CA PRO A 43 36.85 22.86 12.87
C PRO A 43 37.95 22.92 11.81
N SER A 44 38.99 23.70 12.08
CA SER A 44 40.20 23.90 11.26
C SER A 44 41.06 22.63 11.18
N LYS A 45 41.47 22.27 9.98
CA LYS A 45 42.47 21.22 9.72
C LYS A 45 43.87 21.69 10.12
N LYS A 46 44.47 21.05 11.13
CA LYS A 46 45.92 21.14 11.42
C LYS A 46 46.65 20.07 10.60
N THR A 47 47.42 20.52 9.64
CA THR A 47 48.40 19.72 8.91
C THR A 47 49.63 19.45 9.76
N LYS A 48 49.91 18.19 10.09
CA LYS A 48 51.19 17.76 10.63
C LYS A 48 52.11 17.27 9.49
N LYS A 49 53.19 17.98 9.24
CA LYS A 49 54.35 17.52 8.43
C LYS A 49 55.01 16.34 9.17
N ILE A 50 55.15 15.23 8.49
CA ILE A 50 56.00 14.11 8.94
C ILE A 50 57.14 13.99 7.89
N THR A 51 58.35 14.15 8.40
CA THR A 51 59.66 14.05 7.72
C THR A 51 59.96 12.62 7.29
N LYS A 52 60.49 12.49 6.06
CA LYS A 52 61.02 11.26 5.49
C LYS A 52 62.26 10.77 6.23
N THR A 53 62.30 9.50 6.55
CA THR A 53 63.55 8.75 6.75
C THR A 53 63.53 7.53 5.82
N MET A 54 64.45 7.50 4.85
CA MET A 54 64.65 6.40 3.92
C MET A 54 65.33 5.24 4.64
N SER A 55 64.82 4.05 4.56
CA SER A 55 65.57 2.81 4.78
C SER A 55 65.29 1.86 3.62
N LYS A 56 66.30 1.54 2.87
CA LYS A 56 66.35 0.53 1.80
C LYS A 56 66.24 -0.86 2.40
N ARG A 57 65.30 -1.68 1.98
CA ARG A 57 65.40 -3.15 1.99
C ARG A 57 64.46 -3.78 0.96
N ILE A 58 65.05 -4.31 -0.08
CA ILE A 58 64.80 -5.60 -0.79
C ILE A 58 63.37 -5.94 -1.21
N LEU A 59 63.17 -5.95 -2.54
CA LEU A 59 62.00 -6.49 -3.29
C LEU A 59 61.86 -8.00 -3.10
N LEU A 60 60.61 -8.42 -2.84
CA LEU A 60 60.08 -9.71 -3.31
C LEU A 60 58.62 -9.46 -3.79
N PRO A 61 58.27 -9.79 -5.02
CA PRO A 61 56.89 -9.56 -5.52
C PRO A 61 56.02 -10.77 -5.08
N LEU A 62 55.17 -10.58 -4.09
CA LEU A 62 54.07 -11.48 -3.83
C LEU A 62 52.85 -10.98 -4.62
N LEU A 63 52.59 -11.61 -5.77
CA LEU A 63 51.37 -11.46 -6.53
C LEU A 63 50.21 -12.04 -5.72
N THR A 64 49.56 -11.22 -4.90
CA THR A 64 48.23 -11.52 -4.36
C THR A 64 47.20 -11.01 -5.35
N ALA A 65 46.63 -11.93 -6.13
CA ALA A 65 45.43 -11.70 -6.93
C ALA A 65 44.27 -11.39 -5.97
N ILE A 66 43.96 -10.10 -5.81
CA ILE A 66 42.72 -9.68 -5.13
C ILE A 66 41.60 -9.92 -6.14
N SER A 67 40.98 -11.09 -6.06
CA SER A 67 39.70 -11.37 -6.68
C SER A 67 38.65 -10.52 -5.96
N THR A 68 38.39 -9.31 -6.43
CA THR A 68 37.20 -8.56 -6.08
C THR A 68 36.00 -9.29 -6.66
N ALA A 69 35.44 -10.20 -5.89
CA ALA A 69 34.12 -10.74 -6.15
C ALA A 69 33.14 -9.58 -6.05
N LEU A 70 32.77 -9.03 -7.22
CA LEU A 70 31.58 -8.19 -7.36
C LEU A 70 30.38 -9.05 -6.98
N TYR A 71 30.02 -9.05 -5.69
CA TYR A 71 28.71 -9.47 -5.25
C TYR A 71 27.72 -8.44 -5.82
N SER A 72 27.30 -8.66 -7.07
CA SER A 72 26.04 -8.11 -7.53
C SER A 72 24.98 -8.71 -6.62
N ALA A 73 24.52 -7.94 -5.65
CA ALA A 73 23.30 -8.25 -4.93
C ALA A 73 22.19 -8.25 -6.00
N ALA A 74 21.95 -9.42 -6.59
CA ALA A 74 20.73 -9.65 -7.36
C ALA A 74 19.61 -9.39 -6.35
N ALA A 75 18.95 -8.23 -6.46
CA ALA A 75 17.73 -7.97 -5.73
C ALA A 75 16.82 -9.16 -5.99
N SER A 76 16.50 -9.90 -4.92
CA SER A 76 15.69 -11.10 -5.03
C SER A 76 14.36 -10.71 -5.67
N ALA A 77 14.15 -11.12 -6.91
CA ALA A 77 12.94 -10.81 -7.71
C ALA A 77 11.65 -11.44 -7.12
N ASP A 78 11.76 -11.98 -5.92
CA ASP A 78 10.73 -12.73 -5.20
C ASP A 78 10.00 -11.92 -4.12
N THR A 79 10.48 -10.72 -3.80
CA THR A 79 9.87 -9.87 -2.77
C THR A 79 8.82 -8.95 -3.41
N PRO A 80 7.61 -8.87 -2.87
CA PRO A 80 6.63 -7.87 -3.29
C PRO A 80 7.24 -6.46 -3.19
N ILE A 81 6.86 -5.59 -4.12
CA ILE A 81 7.42 -4.23 -4.23
C ILE A 81 6.31 -3.23 -4.01
N ASP A 82 6.55 -2.25 -3.15
CA ASP A 82 5.82 -0.99 -3.03
C ASP A 82 6.84 0.15 -3.14
N PHE A 83 6.75 0.93 -4.20
CA PHE A 83 7.70 2.01 -4.47
C PHE A 83 6.98 3.23 -5.02
N THR A 84 7.24 4.38 -4.42
CA THR A 84 6.67 5.69 -4.81
C THR A 84 7.77 6.61 -5.32
N SER A 85 7.48 7.30 -6.41
CA SER A 85 8.31 8.37 -6.97
C SER A 85 7.42 9.53 -7.39
N GLN A 86 7.52 10.65 -6.71
CA GLN A 86 6.75 11.88 -6.95
C GLN A 86 5.23 11.60 -7.04
N ASP A 87 4.63 11.71 -8.22
CA ASP A 87 3.19 11.56 -8.44
C ASP A 87 2.79 10.14 -8.86
N TRP A 88 3.70 9.18 -8.78
CA TRP A 88 3.49 7.80 -9.20
C TRP A 88 3.87 6.81 -8.11
N GLN A 89 3.10 5.72 -8.05
CA GLN A 89 3.38 4.56 -7.20
C GLN A 89 3.32 3.29 -8.03
N VAL A 90 4.23 2.34 -7.78
CA VAL A 90 4.13 0.97 -8.29
C VAL A 90 4.03 -0.02 -7.14
N VAL A 91 3.09 -0.94 -7.26
CA VAL A 91 2.97 -2.11 -6.39
C VAL A 91 3.03 -3.36 -7.26
N CYS A 92 4.00 -4.24 -6.99
CA CYS A 92 4.06 -5.57 -7.60
C CYS A 92 3.79 -6.60 -6.53
N ASP A 93 2.74 -7.38 -6.69
CA ASP A 93 2.31 -8.38 -5.71
C ASP A 93 3.14 -9.68 -5.77
N ASN A 94 2.89 -10.58 -4.81
CA ASN A 94 3.55 -11.89 -4.72
C ASN A 94 3.34 -12.80 -5.94
N THR A 95 2.43 -12.47 -6.87
CA THR A 95 2.27 -13.16 -8.17
C THR A 95 3.10 -12.52 -9.27
N ARG A 96 3.84 -11.44 -8.98
CA ARG A 96 4.59 -10.58 -9.91
C ARG A 96 3.68 -9.77 -10.85
N THR A 97 2.42 -9.55 -10.49
CA THR A 97 1.56 -8.60 -11.19
C THR A 97 1.87 -7.19 -10.70
N CYS A 98 2.29 -6.30 -11.58
CA CYS A 98 2.62 -4.91 -11.27
C CYS A 98 1.46 -3.99 -11.62
N ARG A 99 1.13 -3.08 -10.69
CA ARG A 99 0.15 -2.02 -10.83
C ARG A 99 0.84 -0.69 -10.59
N LEU A 100 0.78 0.19 -11.58
CA LEU A 100 1.41 1.51 -11.54
C LEU A 100 0.29 2.53 -11.54
N ALA A 101 0.16 3.28 -10.46
CA ALA A 101 -0.84 4.33 -10.33
C ALA A 101 -0.17 5.72 -10.45
N GLY A 102 -0.61 6.50 -11.42
CA GLY A 102 -0.20 7.89 -11.62
C GLY A 102 -1.35 8.85 -11.31
N TYR A 103 -1.01 10.05 -10.91
CA TYR A 103 -1.97 11.06 -10.45
C TYR A 103 -1.66 12.43 -11.06
N GLN A 104 -2.52 13.41 -10.84
CA GLN A 104 -2.19 14.81 -11.04
C GLN A 104 -1.03 15.22 -10.13
N ALA A 105 -0.40 16.37 -10.44
CA ALA A 105 0.60 16.96 -9.55
C ALA A 105 0.00 17.23 -8.16
N ASP A 106 0.81 17.12 -7.10
CA ASP A 106 0.34 17.20 -5.71
C ASP A 106 -0.33 18.54 -5.37
N ASN A 107 0.08 19.61 -6.03
CA ASN A 107 -0.49 20.95 -5.89
C ASN A 107 -1.69 21.22 -6.80
N ASP A 108 -2.02 20.33 -7.74
CA ASP A 108 -3.18 20.45 -8.64
C ASP A 108 -4.37 19.65 -8.06
N ILE A 109 -5.11 20.29 -7.19
CA ILE A 109 -6.19 19.65 -6.42
C ILE A 109 -7.61 19.93 -6.96
N GLU A 110 -7.75 20.77 -8.00
CA GLU A 110 -9.07 21.20 -8.50
C GLU A 110 -9.72 20.14 -9.38
N LEU A 111 -8.95 19.49 -10.23
CA LEU A 111 -9.42 18.45 -11.14
C LEU A 111 -8.59 17.15 -10.94
N PRO A 112 -8.84 16.42 -9.84
CA PRO A 112 -8.10 15.21 -9.55
C PRO A 112 -8.29 14.15 -10.63
N VAL A 113 -7.20 13.49 -11.01
CA VAL A 113 -7.20 12.42 -12.02
C VAL A 113 -6.21 11.32 -11.63
N SER A 114 -6.55 10.09 -11.92
CA SER A 114 -5.63 8.97 -11.77
C SER A 114 -5.68 8.02 -12.95
N LEU A 115 -4.51 7.50 -13.29
CA LEU A 115 -4.30 6.45 -14.28
C LEU A 115 -3.73 5.23 -13.57
N LEU A 116 -4.28 4.04 -13.87
CA LEU A 116 -3.74 2.76 -13.43
C LEU A 116 -3.26 1.95 -14.63
N LEU A 117 -1.98 1.61 -14.66
CA LEU A 117 -1.40 0.63 -15.57
C LEU A 117 -1.30 -0.72 -14.86
N ILE A 118 -1.76 -1.80 -15.49
CA ILE A 118 -1.68 -3.15 -14.95
C ILE A 118 -0.90 -4.01 -15.95
N ARG A 119 0.18 -4.65 -15.49
CA ARG A 119 0.93 -5.61 -16.28
C ARG A 119 1.18 -6.87 -15.47
N ARG A 120 0.69 -8.00 -15.95
CA ARG A 120 0.98 -9.32 -15.38
C ARG A 120 2.41 -9.74 -15.72
N ALA A 121 2.97 -10.67 -14.96
CA ALA A 121 4.23 -11.31 -15.34
C ALA A 121 4.07 -12.21 -16.57
N GLY A 122 5.19 -12.59 -17.19
CA GLY A 122 5.21 -13.44 -18.40
C GLY A 122 5.52 -12.66 -19.68
N ALA A 123 6.25 -13.29 -20.60
CA ALA A 123 6.84 -12.64 -21.79
C ALA A 123 5.81 -11.93 -22.68
N ASN A 124 4.60 -12.50 -22.80
CA ASN A 124 3.54 -12.02 -23.69
C ASN A 124 2.46 -11.19 -22.97
N ALA A 125 2.72 -10.74 -21.73
CA ALA A 125 1.74 -9.97 -20.99
C ALA A 125 1.53 -8.57 -21.61
N THR A 126 0.27 -8.24 -21.85
CA THR A 126 -0.18 -6.91 -22.28
C THR A 126 -0.29 -5.95 -21.09
N VAL A 127 -0.43 -4.67 -21.41
CA VAL A 127 -0.67 -3.61 -20.41
C VAL A 127 -2.11 -3.15 -20.55
N ASP A 128 -2.88 -3.26 -19.45
CA ASP A 128 -4.19 -2.64 -19.34
C ASP A 128 -4.02 -1.25 -18.73
N ALA A 129 -4.76 -0.26 -19.21
CA ALA A 129 -4.75 1.09 -18.68
C ALA A 129 -6.18 1.57 -18.37
N ARG A 130 -6.36 2.07 -17.15
CA ARG A 130 -7.64 2.55 -16.62
C ARG A 130 -7.50 3.97 -16.13
N VAL A 131 -8.52 4.78 -16.39
CA VAL A 131 -8.57 6.19 -15.99
C VAL A 131 -9.72 6.41 -15.04
N LYS A 132 -9.46 7.14 -13.96
CA LYS A 132 -10.45 7.59 -13.00
C LYS A 132 -10.33 9.10 -12.82
N LEU A 133 -11.48 9.78 -12.85
CA LEU A 133 -11.58 11.23 -12.60
C LEU A 133 -12.10 11.43 -11.19
N GLY A 134 -11.40 12.25 -10.42
CA GLY A 134 -11.76 12.49 -9.02
C GLY A 134 -12.89 13.47 -8.85
N GLY A 135 -13.77 13.19 -7.87
CA GLY A 135 -14.91 14.02 -7.49
C GLY A 135 -14.91 14.44 -6.02
N ALA A 136 -13.78 14.29 -5.31
CA ALA A 136 -13.72 14.58 -3.88
C ALA A 136 -13.75 16.08 -3.54
N ARG A 137 -13.54 16.97 -4.51
CA ARG A 137 -13.69 18.44 -4.38
C ARG A 137 -15.00 18.90 -4.98
N GLU A 138 -15.58 19.99 -4.43
CA GLU A 138 -16.87 20.51 -4.88
C GLU A 138 -16.87 20.90 -6.37
N ASN A 139 -15.81 21.58 -6.84
CA ASN A 139 -15.69 21.98 -8.23
C ASN A 139 -15.56 20.78 -9.17
N SER A 140 -14.75 19.80 -8.82
CA SER A 140 -14.62 18.56 -9.60
C SER A 140 -15.89 17.72 -9.55
N ALA A 141 -16.57 17.63 -8.40
CA ALA A 141 -17.84 16.94 -8.27
C ALA A 141 -18.93 17.61 -9.15
N LYS A 142 -19.02 18.95 -9.14
CA LYS A 142 -19.93 19.71 -10.05
C LYS A 142 -19.60 19.44 -11.51
N ALA A 143 -18.31 19.49 -11.90
CA ALA A 143 -17.90 19.18 -13.28
C ALA A 143 -18.34 17.77 -13.69
N LEU A 144 -18.11 16.77 -12.85
CA LEU A 144 -18.52 15.38 -13.10
C LEU A 144 -20.05 15.23 -13.16
N MET A 145 -20.82 15.88 -12.27
CA MET A 145 -22.29 15.86 -12.29
C MET A 145 -22.87 16.48 -13.56
N GLN A 146 -22.30 17.61 -14.03
CA GLN A 146 -22.75 18.28 -15.25
C GLN A 146 -22.50 17.45 -16.52
N LEU A 147 -21.59 16.49 -16.40
CA LEU A 147 -21.25 15.64 -17.51
C LEU A 147 -22.30 14.53 -17.76
N GLY A 148 -23.12 14.09 -16.77
CA GLY A 148 -24.13 13.00 -16.87
C GLY A 148 -23.47 11.62 -17.08
N ASN A 149 -24.22 10.56 -17.32
CA ASN A 149 -23.75 9.17 -17.31
C ASN A 149 -23.17 8.65 -18.63
N ARG A 150 -23.02 9.47 -19.67
CA ARG A 150 -22.58 9.03 -21.03
C ARG A 150 -21.32 9.75 -21.47
N HIS A 151 -20.32 9.82 -20.57
CA HIS A 151 -19.10 10.53 -20.93
C HIS A 151 -18.15 9.67 -21.71
N ARG A 152 -17.57 10.28 -22.72
CA ARG A 152 -16.42 9.76 -23.43
C ARG A 152 -15.21 10.61 -23.06
N ILE A 153 -14.19 9.96 -22.56
CA ILE A 153 -12.93 10.58 -22.18
C ILE A 153 -12.00 10.49 -23.38
N SER A 154 -11.53 11.61 -23.92
CA SER A 154 -10.48 11.63 -24.93
C SER A 154 -9.11 11.78 -24.28
N LEU A 155 -8.12 11.08 -24.82
CA LEU A 155 -6.71 11.19 -24.40
C LEU A 155 -5.98 12.18 -25.32
N PHE A 156 -5.39 13.22 -24.72
CA PHE A 156 -4.48 14.15 -25.41
C PHE A 156 -3.07 13.98 -24.87
N ILE A 157 -2.08 13.94 -25.77
CA ILE A 157 -0.66 13.91 -25.45
C ILE A 157 0.04 14.97 -26.27
N ASN A 158 0.68 15.95 -25.62
CA ASN A 158 1.34 17.07 -26.26
C ASN A 158 0.42 17.77 -27.29
N ASP A 159 -0.80 18.04 -26.89
CA ASP A 159 -1.88 18.69 -27.67
C ASP A 159 -2.40 17.87 -28.86
N ARG A 160 -1.91 16.65 -29.10
CA ARG A 160 -2.43 15.73 -30.10
C ARG A 160 -3.55 14.89 -29.51
N ASP A 161 -4.67 14.79 -30.21
CA ASP A 161 -5.80 13.93 -29.87
C ASP A 161 -5.55 12.47 -30.29
N TYR A 162 -5.65 11.55 -29.34
CA TYR A 162 -5.55 10.09 -29.53
C TYR A 162 -6.94 9.41 -29.49
N GLY A 163 -8.02 10.19 -29.54
CA GLY A 163 -9.39 9.70 -29.58
C GLY A 163 -9.96 9.31 -28.22
N GLU A 164 -11.15 8.76 -28.28
CA GLU A 164 -11.95 8.42 -27.11
C GLU A 164 -11.51 7.08 -26.49
N ALA A 165 -11.46 7.04 -25.16
CA ALA A 165 -11.34 5.80 -24.39
C ALA A 165 -12.61 4.94 -24.56
N LYS A 166 -12.58 3.68 -24.12
CA LYS A 166 -13.77 2.86 -24.02
C LYS A 166 -14.81 3.53 -23.12
N PRO A 167 -16.11 3.24 -23.33
CA PRO A 167 -17.16 3.82 -22.50
C PRO A 167 -16.88 3.63 -21.00
N PHE A 168 -17.22 4.66 -20.24
CA PHE A 168 -17.06 4.64 -18.79
C PHE A 168 -17.93 3.54 -18.18
N SER A 169 -17.33 2.63 -17.43
CA SER A 169 -18.06 1.61 -16.70
C SER A 169 -18.64 2.21 -15.42
N GLY A 170 -19.96 2.50 -15.43
CA GLY A 170 -20.64 3.11 -14.29
C GLY A 170 -20.50 2.31 -12.98
N ALA A 171 -20.50 0.97 -13.05
CA ALA A 171 -20.35 0.10 -11.89
C ALA A 171 -18.90 0.06 -11.37
N ALA A 172 -17.91 0.17 -12.28
CA ALA A 172 -16.48 0.09 -11.91
C ALA A 172 -15.85 1.46 -11.64
N GLY A 173 -16.51 2.55 -12.00
CA GLY A 173 -16.05 3.91 -11.74
C GLY A 173 -14.79 4.33 -12.52
N TYR A 174 -14.47 3.70 -13.65
CA TYR A 174 -13.33 4.04 -14.51
C TYR A 174 -13.63 3.84 -16.00
N ALA A 175 -12.83 4.46 -16.87
CA ALA A 175 -12.77 4.18 -18.30
C ALA A 175 -11.49 3.41 -18.65
N GLU A 176 -11.54 2.52 -19.65
CA GLU A 176 -10.36 1.81 -20.15
C GLU A 176 -9.82 2.49 -21.40
N LEU A 177 -8.50 2.64 -21.48
CA LEU A 177 -7.85 3.11 -22.70
C LEU A 177 -7.80 1.99 -23.75
N THR A 178 -7.84 2.37 -25.03
CA THR A 178 -7.64 1.46 -26.15
C THR A 178 -6.18 1.09 -26.31
N SER A 179 -5.85 -0.01 -26.98
CA SER A 179 -4.46 -0.44 -27.17
C SER A 179 -3.59 0.61 -27.87
N PRO A 180 -4.04 1.34 -28.90
CA PRO A 180 -3.27 2.44 -29.46
C PRO A 180 -2.99 3.57 -28.48
N GLN A 181 -3.99 3.94 -27.64
CA GLN A 181 -3.81 4.93 -26.59
C GLN A 181 -2.81 4.49 -25.54
N VAL A 182 -2.85 3.22 -25.11
CA VAL A 182 -1.88 2.65 -24.17
C VAL A 182 -0.47 2.74 -24.74
N THR A 183 -0.26 2.37 -26.02
CA THR A 183 1.06 2.46 -26.66
C THR A 183 1.59 3.88 -26.66
N ALA A 184 0.79 4.85 -27.10
CA ALA A 184 1.20 6.26 -27.15
C ALA A 184 1.48 6.82 -25.74
N LEU A 185 0.67 6.44 -24.75
CA LEU A 185 0.81 6.86 -23.38
C LEU A 185 2.10 6.32 -22.74
N LEU A 186 2.40 5.02 -22.93
CA LEU A 186 3.64 4.42 -22.41
C LEU A 186 4.89 5.09 -22.97
N GLU A 187 4.87 5.47 -24.25
CA GLU A 187 5.96 6.22 -24.87
C GLU A 187 6.07 7.63 -24.27
N ALA A 188 4.95 8.32 -24.06
CA ALA A 188 4.91 9.66 -23.47
C ALA A 188 5.43 9.68 -22.02
N LEU A 189 5.11 8.66 -21.23
CA LEU A 189 5.50 8.56 -19.81
C LEU A 189 7.00 8.33 -19.58
N THR A 190 7.74 7.97 -20.62
CA THR A 190 9.22 7.88 -20.57
C THR A 190 9.92 9.22 -20.81
N LYS A 191 9.18 10.25 -21.21
CA LYS A 191 9.68 11.59 -21.58
C LYS A 191 8.90 12.66 -20.81
N SER A 192 9.37 13.91 -20.87
CA SER A 192 8.56 15.03 -20.40
C SER A 192 7.40 15.25 -21.37
N SER A 193 6.17 15.10 -20.89
CA SER A 193 4.96 15.13 -21.72
C SER A 193 3.81 15.81 -21.01
N LYS A 194 2.99 16.50 -21.78
CA LYS A 194 1.69 17.04 -21.37
C LYS A 194 0.61 15.98 -21.65
N ILE A 195 0.08 15.36 -20.61
CA ILE A 195 -0.94 14.30 -20.72
C ILE A 195 -2.23 14.80 -20.14
N GLU A 196 -3.29 14.82 -20.93
CA GLU A 196 -4.60 15.34 -20.54
C GLU A 196 -5.71 14.35 -20.87
N LEU A 197 -6.62 14.15 -19.93
CA LEU A 197 -7.88 13.46 -20.11
C LEU A 197 -8.96 14.55 -20.32
N VAL A 198 -9.68 14.49 -21.40
CA VAL A 198 -10.56 15.59 -21.83
C VAL A 198 -11.98 15.10 -21.99
N ILE A 199 -12.91 15.83 -21.37
CA ILE A 199 -14.35 15.67 -21.58
C ILE A 199 -14.92 17.05 -21.92
N ARG A 200 -15.44 17.23 -23.14
CA ARG A 200 -15.88 18.54 -23.63
C ARG A 200 -14.77 19.59 -23.50
N ASN A 201 -14.98 20.61 -22.67
CA ASN A 201 -14.02 21.70 -22.44
C ASN A 201 -13.20 21.55 -21.16
N THR A 202 -13.43 20.49 -20.36
CA THR A 202 -12.72 20.26 -19.11
C THR A 202 -11.53 19.34 -19.36
N ARG A 203 -10.35 19.73 -18.86
CA ARG A 203 -9.08 19.03 -19.04
C ARG A 203 -8.51 18.65 -17.69
N TRP A 204 -8.39 17.35 -17.43
CA TRP A 204 -7.70 16.79 -16.26
C TRP A 204 -6.27 16.48 -16.67
N ARG A 205 -5.31 17.06 -15.96
CA ARG A 205 -3.89 16.91 -16.29
C ARG A 205 -3.25 15.84 -15.42
N LEU A 206 -2.78 14.77 -16.07
CA LEU A 206 -1.97 13.72 -15.43
C LEU A 206 -0.51 14.17 -15.36
N SER A 207 0.14 14.00 -14.21
CA SER A 207 1.57 14.27 -14.06
C SER A 207 2.42 13.17 -14.70
N ASP A 208 3.48 13.54 -15.40
CA ASP A 208 4.53 12.63 -15.91
C ASP A 208 5.66 12.39 -14.88
N LYS A 209 5.64 13.16 -13.75
CA LYS A 209 6.73 13.17 -12.78
C LYS A 209 6.76 11.89 -11.94
N GLY A 210 7.86 11.15 -12.03
CA GLY A 210 8.04 9.87 -11.35
C GLY A 210 7.62 8.65 -12.18
N ALA A 211 6.94 8.83 -13.32
CA ALA A 211 6.47 7.74 -14.17
C ALA A 211 7.59 6.79 -14.60
N SER A 212 8.67 7.34 -15.20
CA SER A 212 9.80 6.52 -15.66
C SER A 212 10.45 5.71 -14.53
N ALA A 213 10.54 6.26 -13.31
CA ALA A 213 11.13 5.58 -12.17
C ALA A 213 10.29 4.37 -11.74
N VAL A 214 8.96 4.53 -11.62
CA VAL A 214 8.08 3.41 -11.26
C VAL A 214 7.98 2.39 -12.40
N MET A 215 8.04 2.82 -13.65
CA MET A 215 8.07 1.92 -14.82
C MET A 215 9.34 1.07 -14.83
N LEU A 216 10.52 1.67 -14.58
CA LEU A 216 11.78 0.93 -14.45
C LEU A 216 11.72 -0.06 -13.29
N LYS A 217 11.14 0.34 -12.15
CA LYS A 217 10.98 -0.54 -10.99
C LYS A 217 10.08 -1.74 -11.29
N ALA A 218 9.01 -1.56 -12.07
CA ALA A 218 8.19 -2.65 -12.56
C ALA A 218 8.94 -3.58 -13.53
N ASP A 219 9.79 -3.01 -14.39
CA ASP A 219 10.64 -3.80 -15.29
C ASP A 219 11.67 -4.65 -14.52
N GLU A 220 12.31 -4.08 -13.48
CA GLU A 220 13.18 -4.83 -12.56
C GLU A 220 12.44 -6.00 -11.91
N ALA A 221 11.25 -5.74 -11.33
CA ALA A 221 10.44 -6.74 -10.66
C ALA A 221 10.04 -7.92 -11.55
N GLN A 222 9.90 -7.68 -12.85
CA GLN A 222 9.48 -8.68 -13.83
C GLN A 222 10.61 -9.21 -14.71
N GLY A 223 11.89 -8.83 -14.45
CA GLY A 223 13.03 -9.27 -15.24
C GLY A 223 13.04 -8.73 -16.68
N ARG A 224 12.44 -7.54 -16.92
CA ARG A 224 12.27 -6.96 -18.27
C ARG A 224 13.34 -5.94 -18.64
N VAL A 225 14.17 -5.51 -17.72
CA VAL A 225 15.21 -4.49 -17.99
C VAL A 225 16.11 -4.93 -19.15
N GLY A 226 16.19 -4.09 -20.19
CA GLY A 226 16.95 -4.35 -21.41
C GLY A 226 16.28 -5.31 -22.40
N THR A 227 15.01 -5.69 -22.20
CA THR A 227 14.23 -6.47 -23.17
C THR A 227 13.36 -5.58 -24.06
N ALA A 228 12.89 -6.13 -25.18
CA ALA A 228 11.95 -5.44 -26.08
C ALA A 228 10.59 -5.15 -25.43
N SER A 229 10.23 -5.89 -24.34
CA SER A 229 8.96 -5.76 -23.60
C SER A 229 9.07 -4.85 -22.37
N ALA A 230 10.22 -4.21 -22.14
CA ALA A 230 10.39 -3.23 -21.07
C ALA A 230 9.51 -1.99 -21.30
N PHE A 231 9.03 -1.37 -20.23
CA PHE A 231 8.43 -0.04 -20.28
C PHE A 231 9.47 1.02 -20.65
N VAL A 232 10.62 0.96 -19.96
CA VAL A 232 11.73 1.87 -20.21
C VAL A 232 12.73 1.17 -21.11
N ARG A 233 12.67 1.52 -22.40
CA ARG A 233 13.59 0.97 -23.41
C ARG A 233 14.87 1.76 -23.43
N THR A 234 16.00 1.07 -23.34
CA THR A 234 17.33 1.63 -23.60
C THR A 234 17.69 1.41 -25.07
N GLU A 235 18.35 2.37 -25.68
CA GLU A 235 18.90 2.19 -27.03
C GLU A 235 19.81 0.95 -27.07
N GLY A 236 19.63 0.10 -28.08
CA GLY A 236 20.34 -1.16 -28.18
C GLY A 236 19.81 -2.29 -27.29
N ALA A 237 18.62 -2.15 -26.68
CA ALA A 237 17.98 -3.22 -25.94
C ALA A 237 17.72 -4.43 -26.86
N SER A 238 18.61 -5.42 -26.81
CA SER A 238 18.57 -6.62 -27.66
C SER A 238 18.31 -7.92 -26.87
N LYS A 239 18.10 -7.81 -25.54
CA LYS A 239 17.83 -8.99 -24.72
C LYS A 239 16.53 -9.65 -25.16
N SER A 240 16.61 -10.94 -25.40
CA SER A 240 15.42 -11.76 -25.62
C SER A 240 14.47 -11.66 -24.42
N ASN A 241 13.16 -11.78 -24.68
CA ASN A 241 12.15 -11.90 -23.63
C ASN A 241 12.29 -13.19 -22.78
N SER A 242 13.27 -14.04 -23.05
CA SER A 242 13.56 -15.24 -22.24
C SER A 242 13.96 -14.93 -20.79
N SER A 243 14.46 -13.73 -20.50
CA SER A 243 14.76 -13.28 -19.14
C SER A 243 13.52 -12.82 -18.36
N VAL A 244 12.38 -12.65 -19.02
CA VAL A 244 11.15 -12.20 -18.39
C VAL A 244 10.61 -13.28 -17.46
N LEU A 245 10.36 -12.90 -16.22
CA LEU A 245 9.87 -13.81 -15.17
C LEU A 245 8.44 -14.28 -15.46
N SER A 246 8.18 -15.56 -15.26
CA SER A 246 6.84 -16.14 -15.33
C SER A 246 5.99 -15.70 -14.13
N PRO A 247 4.64 -15.66 -14.26
CA PRO A 247 3.77 -15.44 -13.12
C PRO A 247 3.96 -16.54 -12.08
N LYS A 248 3.82 -16.19 -10.80
CA LYS A 248 3.74 -17.14 -9.70
C LYS A 248 2.30 -17.53 -9.43
N SER A 249 2.09 -18.76 -8.99
CA SER A 249 0.78 -19.19 -8.48
C SER A 249 0.39 -18.41 -7.24
N ILE A 250 -0.91 -18.18 -7.09
CA ILE A 250 -1.47 -17.58 -5.87
C ILE A 250 -1.38 -18.63 -4.75
N PRO A 251 -0.73 -18.34 -3.61
CA PRO A 251 -0.67 -19.26 -2.47
C PRO A 251 -2.07 -19.54 -1.91
N ALA A 252 -2.36 -20.79 -1.57
CA ALA A 252 -3.62 -21.15 -0.92
C ALA A 252 -3.47 -21.06 0.61
N ILE A 253 -4.47 -20.46 1.28
CA ILE A 253 -4.61 -20.49 2.74
C ILE A 253 -5.91 -21.20 3.10
N TRP A 254 -5.81 -22.19 3.98
CA TRP A 254 -6.96 -22.91 4.50
C TRP A 254 -7.44 -22.26 5.81
N MET A 255 -8.52 -21.50 5.73
CA MET A 255 -9.15 -20.89 6.89
C MET A 255 -9.94 -21.93 7.67
N VAL A 256 -9.73 -21.97 8.97
CA VAL A 256 -10.48 -22.79 9.94
C VAL A 256 -11.37 -21.88 10.77
N MET A 257 -12.64 -22.21 10.90
CA MET A 257 -13.55 -21.46 11.78
C MET A 257 -13.19 -21.72 13.24
N PRO A 258 -12.94 -20.67 14.05
CA PRO A 258 -12.75 -20.84 15.49
C PRO A 258 -13.94 -21.57 16.14
N ASN A 259 -13.65 -22.44 17.11
CA ASN A 259 -14.68 -23.11 17.87
C ASN A 259 -14.78 -22.50 19.29
N PRO A 260 -15.67 -21.52 19.52
CA PRO A 260 -15.81 -20.86 20.81
C PRO A 260 -16.37 -21.79 21.92
N LYS A 261 -16.99 -22.91 21.53
CA LYS A 261 -17.49 -23.93 22.42
C LYS A 261 -16.51 -25.06 22.74
N ALA A 262 -15.31 -25.02 22.14
CA ALA A 262 -14.27 -26.01 22.40
C ALA A 262 -13.95 -26.01 23.90
N THR A 263 -14.04 -27.17 24.53
CA THR A 263 -13.64 -27.31 25.93
C THR A 263 -12.13 -27.31 26.04
N SER A 264 -11.61 -26.50 26.97
CA SER A 264 -10.22 -26.61 27.41
C SER A 264 -9.98 -27.98 28.02
N GLY A 265 -8.81 -28.58 27.74
CA GLY A 265 -8.39 -29.81 28.42
C GLY A 265 -8.38 -29.67 29.98
N ASN A 266 -8.20 -28.44 30.46
CA ASN A 266 -8.49 -28.04 31.84
C ASN A 266 -9.90 -27.43 31.88
N LYS A 267 -10.83 -28.06 32.57
CA LYS A 267 -12.23 -27.61 32.76
C LYS A 267 -12.36 -26.24 33.46
N LYS A 268 -11.24 -25.64 33.90
CA LYS A 268 -11.21 -24.31 34.53
C LYS A 268 -11.33 -23.23 33.46
N LYS A 269 -12.27 -22.30 33.66
CA LYS A 269 -12.40 -21.09 32.86
C LYS A 269 -11.08 -20.31 32.93
N PHE A 270 -10.55 -19.88 31.78
CA PHE A 270 -9.40 -18.97 31.74
C PHE A 270 -9.75 -17.67 32.47
N VAL A 271 -9.02 -17.33 33.50
CA VAL A 271 -9.18 -16.10 34.28
C VAL A 271 -7.78 -15.51 34.52
N MET A 272 -7.57 -14.29 34.04
CA MET A 272 -6.34 -13.55 34.28
C MET A 272 -6.71 -12.07 34.47
N ARG A 273 -6.04 -11.40 35.41
CA ARG A 273 -6.24 -9.96 35.64
C ARG A 273 -5.63 -9.17 34.48
N SER A 274 -6.18 -7.97 34.21
CA SER A 274 -5.67 -7.09 33.12
C SER A 274 -4.18 -6.81 33.26
N SER A 275 -3.67 -6.50 34.44
CA SER A 275 -2.23 -6.27 34.66
C SER A 275 -1.37 -7.49 34.34
N GLN A 276 -1.84 -8.70 34.68
CA GLN A 276 -1.12 -9.93 34.35
C GLN A 276 -1.11 -10.20 32.84
N LEU A 277 -2.17 -9.83 32.12
CA LEU A 277 -2.19 -9.88 30.64
C LEU A 277 -1.20 -8.87 30.05
N SER A 278 -1.18 -7.63 30.55
CA SER A 278 -0.22 -6.62 30.10
C SER A 278 1.22 -7.08 30.32
N ASP A 279 1.53 -7.60 31.51
CA ASP A 279 2.88 -8.12 31.82
C ASP A 279 3.26 -9.33 30.95
N LEU A 280 2.30 -10.19 30.64
CA LEU A 280 2.51 -11.34 29.76
C LEU A 280 2.81 -10.89 28.31
N MET A 281 2.10 -9.88 27.79
CA MET A 281 2.23 -9.42 26.41
C MET A 281 3.47 -8.52 26.21
N LYS A 282 3.93 -7.84 27.26
CA LYS A 282 5.09 -6.92 27.22
C LYS A 282 6.30 -7.51 26.49
N GLY A 283 6.61 -8.76 26.76
CA GLY A 283 7.78 -9.44 26.17
C GLY A 283 7.68 -9.69 24.67
N THR A 284 6.50 -9.51 24.06
CA THR A 284 6.27 -9.72 22.63
C THR A 284 6.32 -8.42 21.82
N ILE A 285 6.39 -7.26 22.50
CA ILE A 285 6.39 -5.92 21.89
C ILE A 285 7.82 -5.40 21.89
N LYS A 286 8.30 -4.96 20.73
CA LYS A 286 9.67 -4.49 20.56
C LYS A 286 9.93 -3.18 21.30
N ASP A 287 9.03 -2.22 21.14
CA ASP A 287 9.06 -0.93 21.83
C ASP A 287 7.64 -0.55 22.25
N ILE A 288 7.36 -0.61 23.55
CA ILE A 288 6.02 -0.33 24.08
C ILE A 288 5.62 1.13 23.82
N SER A 289 6.56 2.05 23.90
CA SER A 289 6.27 3.47 23.77
C SER A 289 5.80 3.87 22.36
N SER A 290 6.25 3.17 21.34
CA SER A 290 5.85 3.39 19.95
C SER A 290 4.80 2.39 19.46
N ASP A 291 4.94 1.10 19.82
CA ASP A 291 4.16 0.03 19.22
C ASP A 291 2.84 -0.23 19.95
N CYS A 292 2.78 -0.01 21.29
CA CYS A 292 1.59 -0.23 22.09
C CYS A 292 1.59 0.65 23.36
N PRO A 293 1.60 1.99 23.25
CA PRO A 293 1.68 2.89 24.40
C PRO A 293 0.53 2.71 25.40
N SER A 294 -0.62 2.22 24.95
CA SER A 294 -1.79 1.95 25.81
C SER A 294 -1.83 0.57 26.44
N LEU A 295 -0.73 -0.23 26.37
CA LEU A 295 -0.70 -1.59 26.89
C LEU A 295 -1.12 -1.72 28.38
N TYR A 296 -0.83 -0.69 29.18
CA TYR A 296 -1.14 -0.64 30.61
C TYR A 296 -2.37 0.19 30.95
N ASP A 297 -3.09 0.71 29.95
CA ASP A 297 -4.31 1.47 30.16
C ASP A 297 -5.40 0.58 30.79
N LYS A 298 -6.36 1.21 31.49
CA LYS A 298 -7.49 0.50 32.15
C LYS A 298 -8.55 -0.03 31.17
N SER A 299 -8.31 0.04 29.87
CA SER A 299 -9.23 -0.50 28.85
C SER A 299 -9.37 -2.03 29.00
N SER A 300 -10.52 -2.55 28.61
CA SER A 300 -10.81 -3.96 28.74
C SER A 300 -10.04 -4.82 27.76
N TRP A 301 -9.64 -6.00 28.22
CA TRP A 301 -9.12 -7.06 27.37
C TRP A 301 -10.26 -7.90 26.83
N ASN A 302 -10.24 -8.17 25.52
CA ASN A 302 -11.16 -9.10 24.88
C ASN A 302 -10.46 -10.45 24.71
N VAL A 303 -11.13 -11.53 25.12
CA VAL A 303 -10.60 -12.89 25.04
C VAL A 303 -11.59 -13.77 24.29
N ASN A 304 -11.15 -14.34 23.17
CA ASN A 304 -11.94 -15.22 22.31
C ASN A 304 -11.27 -16.60 22.23
N ARG A 305 -12.06 -17.67 22.37
CA ARG A 305 -11.52 -19.02 22.20
C ARG A 305 -11.39 -19.36 20.73
N LEU A 306 -10.20 -19.83 20.32
CA LEU A 306 -9.92 -20.29 18.97
C LEU A 306 -10.14 -21.80 18.81
N ASN A 307 -9.59 -22.57 19.76
CA ASN A 307 -9.75 -24.04 19.81
C ASN A 307 -9.63 -24.53 21.26
N SER A 308 -9.46 -25.85 21.48
CA SER A 308 -9.36 -26.45 22.82
C SER A 308 -8.13 -26.03 23.63
N LYS A 309 -7.14 -25.40 23.01
CA LYS A 309 -5.83 -25.06 23.64
C LYS A 309 -5.48 -23.59 23.54
N GLN A 310 -6.05 -22.84 22.59
CA GLN A 310 -5.60 -21.49 22.25
C GLN A 310 -6.71 -20.45 22.37
N LEU A 311 -6.29 -19.26 22.77
CA LEU A 311 -7.12 -18.07 22.90
C LEU A 311 -6.55 -16.95 22.03
N LEU A 312 -7.45 -16.15 21.47
CA LEU A 312 -7.13 -14.83 20.91
C LEU A 312 -7.36 -13.80 22.01
N VAL A 313 -6.38 -12.96 22.25
CA VAL A 313 -6.45 -11.89 23.25
C VAL A 313 -6.21 -10.56 22.55
N GLN A 314 -7.05 -9.57 22.85
CA GLN A 314 -7.00 -8.26 22.20
C GLN A 314 -7.02 -7.13 23.22
N HIS A 315 -6.27 -6.06 22.94
CA HIS A 315 -6.24 -4.85 23.76
C HIS A 315 -5.98 -3.64 22.87
N ASN A 316 -6.47 -2.46 23.25
CA ASN A 316 -6.15 -1.23 22.54
C ASN A 316 -4.66 -0.92 22.73
N CYS A 317 -3.92 -0.77 21.63
CA CYS A 317 -2.51 -0.42 21.67
C CYS A 317 -2.28 1.08 21.51
N TRP A 318 -2.98 1.71 20.59
CA TRP A 318 -2.81 3.12 20.31
C TRP A 318 -4.07 3.74 19.67
N THR A 319 -4.21 5.04 19.82
CA THR A 319 -5.26 5.85 19.19
C THR A 319 -4.64 7.13 18.67
N GLY A 320 -4.84 7.40 17.37
CA GLY A 320 -4.46 8.63 16.69
C GLY A 320 -5.67 9.49 16.35
N ALA A 321 -5.45 10.57 15.60
CA ALA A 321 -6.49 11.54 15.25
C ALA A 321 -7.63 10.93 14.39
N TYR A 322 -7.34 9.94 13.56
CA TYR A 322 -8.31 9.31 12.62
C TYR A 322 -8.10 7.81 12.46
N ASN A 323 -7.15 7.22 13.17
CA ASN A 323 -6.86 5.80 13.19
C ASN A 323 -6.73 5.29 14.63
N ALA A 324 -6.94 3.99 14.82
CA ALA A 324 -6.61 3.30 16.05
C ALA A 324 -6.10 1.90 15.73
N GLY A 325 -5.32 1.33 16.64
CA GLY A 325 -4.80 -0.01 16.51
C GLY A 325 -4.96 -0.82 17.78
N LYS A 326 -5.49 -2.04 17.63
CA LYS A 326 -5.53 -3.04 18.68
C LYS A 326 -4.35 -3.98 18.53
N GLY A 327 -3.70 -4.31 19.64
CA GLY A 327 -2.83 -5.46 19.74
C GLY A 327 -3.65 -6.74 19.77
N VAL A 328 -3.25 -7.71 18.98
CA VAL A 328 -3.88 -9.03 18.89
C VAL A 328 -2.84 -10.11 19.08
N TRP A 329 -3.04 -10.98 20.05
CA TRP A 329 -2.15 -12.07 20.39
C TRP A 329 -2.89 -13.41 20.38
N VAL A 330 -2.16 -14.46 20.05
CA VAL A 330 -2.54 -15.85 20.33
C VAL A 330 -1.76 -16.32 21.54
N ILE A 331 -2.45 -16.96 22.48
CA ILE A 331 -1.85 -17.55 23.66
C ILE A 331 -2.37 -18.98 23.88
N ASN A 332 -1.61 -19.80 24.59
CA ASN A 332 -2.14 -21.03 25.17
C ASN A 332 -3.08 -20.68 26.34
N ASP A 333 -4.09 -21.50 26.58
CA ASP A 333 -5.05 -21.29 27.71
C ASP A 333 -4.53 -21.81 29.05
N THR A 334 -3.35 -22.44 29.07
CA THR A 334 -2.62 -22.95 30.23
C THR A 334 -1.15 -22.60 30.13
N LYS A 335 -0.41 -22.66 31.24
CA LYS A 335 1.04 -22.45 31.27
C LYS A 335 1.79 -23.59 30.55
N PRO A 336 2.86 -23.27 29.80
CA PRO A 336 3.33 -21.93 29.47
C PRO A 336 2.36 -21.26 28.45
N TYR A 337 1.99 -20.00 28.70
CA TYR A 337 1.01 -19.28 27.86
C TYR A 337 1.52 -18.93 26.47
N GLU A 338 2.83 -18.82 26.27
CA GLU A 338 3.53 -18.59 24.97
C GLU A 338 2.86 -17.51 24.10
N PRO A 339 2.79 -16.26 24.56
CA PRO A 339 2.12 -15.21 23.81
C PRO A 339 2.84 -14.93 22.50
N LYS A 340 2.07 -14.89 21.41
CA LYS A 340 2.52 -14.53 20.07
C LYS A 340 1.75 -13.32 19.56
N LEU A 341 2.40 -12.18 19.36
CA LEU A 341 1.83 -11.02 18.73
C LEU A 341 1.59 -11.29 17.24
N ILE A 342 0.36 -11.07 16.78
CA ILE A 342 0.00 -11.14 15.36
C ILE A 342 0.14 -9.75 14.74
N THR A 343 -0.43 -8.74 15.38
CA THR A 343 -0.33 -7.33 14.96
C THR A 343 -0.68 -6.41 16.12
N ASN A 344 -0.18 -5.18 16.09
CA ASN A 344 -0.59 -4.09 16.99
C ASN A 344 -1.48 -3.04 16.28
N ASN A 345 -1.89 -3.32 15.03
CA ASN A 345 -2.63 -2.41 14.15
C ASN A 345 -4.03 -2.92 13.78
N ALA A 346 -4.55 -3.96 14.45
CA ALA A 346 -5.86 -4.49 14.12
C ALA A 346 -6.96 -3.44 14.37
N THR A 347 -7.90 -3.35 13.43
CA THR A 347 -9.12 -2.55 13.60
C THR A 347 -10.30 -3.44 14.01
N ASP A 348 -10.32 -4.68 13.52
CA ASP A 348 -11.39 -5.60 13.76
C ASP A 348 -10.95 -7.06 13.84
N TYR A 349 -11.79 -7.90 14.48
CA TYR A 349 -11.70 -9.35 14.47
C TYR A 349 -13.09 -9.95 14.39
N ASP A 350 -13.33 -10.76 13.39
CA ASP A 350 -14.56 -11.57 13.26
C ASP A 350 -14.24 -12.99 12.80
N LYS A 351 -14.78 -13.98 13.50
CA LYS A 351 -14.82 -15.42 13.12
C LYS A 351 -13.52 -15.98 12.54
N GLY A 352 -12.37 -15.61 13.11
CA GLY A 352 -11.07 -16.12 12.67
C GLY A 352 -10.39 -15.26 11.62
N GLN A 353 -10.92 -14.09 11.32
CA GLN A 353 -10.27 -13.08 10.49
C GLN A 353 -9.91 -11.86 11.34
N ILE A 354 -8.67 -11.46 11.31
CA ILE A 354 -8.16 -10.19 11.83
C ILE A 354 -8.04 -9.24 10.65
N THR A 355 -8.54 -8.02 10.81
CA THR A 355 -8.47 -6.97 9.78
C THR A 355 -7.80 -5.73 10.37
N SER A 356 -6.87 -5.15 9.61
CA SER A 356 -6.30 -3.83 9.84
C SER A 356 -6.67 -2.92 8.67
N VAL A 357 -7.33 -1.81 8.93
CA VAL A 357 -7.67 -0.78 7.93
C VAL A 357 -7.22 0.56 8.49
N GLN A 358 -6.24 1.19 7.83
CA GLN A 358 -5.67 2.45 8.28
C GLN A 358 -5.77 3.50 7.18
N LYS A 359 -6.28 4.68 7.51
CA LYS A 359 -6.33 5.82 6.60
C LYS A 359 -4.95 6.47 6.50
N GLY A 360 -4.50 6.82 5.31
CA GLY A 360 -3.26 7.57 5.14
C GLY A 360 -3.37 9.02 5.62
N ARG A 361 -4.61 9.59 5.61
CA ARG A 361 -4.92 10.91 6.18
C ARG A 361 -6.41 11.03 6.55
N GLY A 362 -6.77 12.08 7.29
CA GLY A 362 -8.12 12.28 7.83
C GLY A 362 -9.25 12.27 6.79
N LEU A 363 -9.00 12.71 5.55
CA LEU A 363 -9.97 12.68 4.45
C LEU A 363 -10.37 11.24 4.03
N GLY A 364 -9.52 10.24 4.32
CA GLY A 364 -9.79 8.85 3.98
C GLY A 364 -9.84 8.56 2.48
N ASP A 365 -9.14 9.34 1.68
CA ASP A 365 -9.00 9.17 0.23
C ASP A 365 -7.81 8.29 -0.18
N CYS A 366 -7.21 7.62 0.80
CA CYS A 366 -6.22 6.57 0.66
C CYS A 366 -6.21 5.71 1.91
N ILE A 367 -6.15 4.39 1.74
CA ILE A 367 -6.28 3.40 2.79
C ILE A 367 -5.22 2.31 2.59
N SER A 368 -4.66 1.82 3.67
CA SER A 368 -3.95 0.52 3.71
C SER A 368 -4.81 -0.52 4.39
N LYS A 369 -4.77 -1.76 3.90
CA LYS A 369 -5.51 -2.90 4.43
C LYS A 369 -4.60 -4.11 4.55
N THR A 370 -4.66 -4.79 5.71
CA THR A 370 -4.01 -6.08 5.91
C THR A 370 -4.99 -7.03 6.59
N GLU A 371 -4.99 -8.29 6.16
CA GLU A 371 -5.86 -9.34 6.71
C GLU A 371 -5.04 -10.57 7.09
N TRP A 372 -5.41 -11.20 8.19
CA TRP A 372 -4.87 -12.47 8.65
C TRP A 372 -6.01 -13.44 8.92
N LEU A 373 -5.82 -14.70 8.56
CA LEU A 373 -6.81 -15.75 8.73
C LEU A 373 -6.29 -16.84 9.67
N TRP A 374 -7.20 -17.32 10.51
CA TRP A 374 -6.94 -18.44 11.40
C TRP A 374 -6.88 -19.77 10.62
N THR A 375 -5.76 -20.48 10.70
CA THR A 375 -5.51 -21.76 10.01
C THR A 375 -5.77 -22.99 10.88
N GLY A 376 -6.31 -22.78 12.10
CA GLY A 376 -6.46 -23.84 13.11
C GLY A 376 -5.26 -23.95 14.05
N LYS A 377 -4.11 -23.40 13.65
CA LYS A 377 -2.85 -23.42 14.42
C LYS A 377 -2.32 -22.01 14.68
N ASP A 378 -2.39 -21.12 13.70
CA ASP A 378 -1.86 -19.77 13.74
C ASP A 378 -2.66 -18.83 12.85
N PHE A 379 -2.42 -17.52 12.96
CA PHE A 379 -2.90 -16.54 12.01
C PHE A 379 -1.85 -16.31 10.91
N GLU A 380 -2.24 -16.52 9.67
CA GLU A 380 -1.41 -16.27 8.49
C GLU A 380 -1.93 -15.07 7.71
N LYS A 381 -1.02 -14.22 7.20
CA LYS A 381 -1.38 -13.08 6.37
C LYS A 381 -2.01 -13.59 5.08
N SER A 382 -3.24 -13.17 4.81
CA SER A 382 -4.01 -13.56 3.62
C SER A 382 -4.07 -12.46 2.57
N HIS A 383 -4.02 -11.21 3.00
CA HIS A 383 -4.12 -10.07 2.10
C HIS A 383 -3.34 -8.87 2.64
N GLU A 384 -2.73 -8.11 1.74
CA GLU A 384 -2.15 -6.81 2.03
C GLU A 384 -2.30 -5.92 0.79
N SER A 385 -2.82 -4.71 0.97
CA SER A 385 -3.03 -3.76 -0.13
C SER A 385 -3.01 -2.33 0.35
N SER A 386 -2.75 -1.41 -0.57
CA SER A 386 -3.07 0.01 -0.46
C SER A 386 -4.13 0.40 -1.50
N THR A 387 -4.64 1.62 -1.40
CA THR A 387 -5.53 2.18 -2.43
C THR A 387 -4.85 3.27 -3.25
N GLY A 388 -3.52 3.31 -3.21
CA GLY A 388 -2.69 4.29 -3.89
C GLY A 388 -2.43 5.54 -3.06
N LEU A 389 -1.93 6.59 -3.72
CA LEU A 389 -1.62 7.86 -3.06
C LEU A 389 -2.88 8.63 -2.67
N CYS A 390 -2.77 9.44 -1.62
CA CYS A 390 -3.84 10.33 -1.16
C CYS A 390 -3.96 11.55 -2.10
N ARG A 391 -4.71 11.46 -3.18
CA ARG A 391 -4.77 12.45 -4.26
C ARG A 391 -6.19 12.94 -4.56
N MET A 392 -7.13 12.81 -3.60
CA MET A 392 -8.50 13.33 -3.70
C MET A 392 -9.33 12.76 -4.87
N ILE A 393 -9.03 11.53 -5.31
CA ILE A 393 -9.79 10.92 -6.39
C ILE A 393 -11.19 10.54 -5.91
N GLU A 394 -11.26 9.73 -4.85
CA GLU A 394 -12.53 9.33 -4.21
C GLU A 394 -12.31 8.89 -2.76
N ALA A 395 -13.38 8.85 -1.99
CA ALA A 395 -13.37 8.29 -0.65
C ALA A 395 -12.99 6.79 -0.70
N GLY A 396 -12.10 6.36 0.18
CA GLY A 396 -11.56 4.99 0.18
C GLY A 396 -10.35 4.80 -0.73
N GLY A 397 -10.05 5.74 -1.64
CA GLY A 397 -8.88 5.72 -2.51
C GLY A 397 -9.16 5.27 -3.95
N ALA A 398 -8.25 5.58 -4.86
CA ALA A 398 -8.48 5.45 -6.29
C ALA A 398 -8.52 4.01 -6.79
N TRP A 399 -7.64 3.14 -6.29
CA TRP A 399 -7.39 1.83 -6.88
C TRP A 399 -7.20 0.75 -5.81
N GLN A 400 -7.32 -0.51 -6.22
CA GLN A 400 -6.85 -1.64 -5.42
C GLN A 400 -5.42 -1.97 -5.86
N MET A 401 -4.46 -1.77 -4.94
CA MET A 401 -3.02 -1.97 -5.15
C MET A 401 -2.53 -3.10 -4.22
N PRO A 402 -2.87 -4.37 -4.50
CA PRO A 402 -2.46 -5.48 -3.65
C PRO A 402 -0.94 -5.70 -3.71
N LEU A 403 -0.36 -5.86 -2.54
CA LEU A 403 1.02 -6.25 -2.31
C LEU A 403 1.15 -7.76 -2.05
N TYR A 404 0.13 -8.34 -1.39
CA TYR A 404 0.04 -9.76 -1.11
C TYR A 404 -1.37 -10.27 -1.32
N VAL A 405 -1.49 -11.38 -2.05
CA VAL A 405 -2.76 -12.03 -2.35
C VAL A 405 -2.68 -13.54 -2.11
N THR A 406 -3.78 -14.13 -1.65
CA THR A 406 -3.90 -15.58 -1.47
C THR A 406 -5.25 -16.09 -1.98
N ASP A 407 -5.31 -17.37 -2.28
CA ASP A 407 -6.55 -18.11 -2.56
C ASP A 407 -7.07 -18.70 -1.24
N VAL A 408 -8.11 -18.08 -0.69
CA VAL A 408 -8.68 -18.48 0.61
C VAL A 408 -9.66 -19.62 0.42
N LYS A 409 -9.38 -20.74 1.10
CA LYS A 409 -10.23 -21.95 1.13
C LYS A 409 -10.75 -22.16 2.54
N LEU A 410 -12.02 -22.53 2.66
CA LEU A 410 -12.59 -22.93 3.96
C LEU A 410 -12.26 -24.39 4.22
N SER A 411 -11.63 -24.67 5.36
CA SER A 411 -11.51 -26.04 5.87
C SER A 411 -12.88 -26.49 6.39
N ARG A 412 -13.30 -27.64 5.94
CA ARG A 412 -14.54 -28.31 6.39
C ARG A 412 -14.36 -28.93 7.77
#